data_f7c6646fe50503925c3747be6e073437
#
_entry.id   f7c6646fe50503925c3747be6e073437
#
_cell.length_a   1.000
_cell.length_b   1.000
_cell.length_c   1.000
_cell.angle_alpha   90.00
_cell.angle_beta   90.00
_cell.angle_gamma   90.00
#
_symmetry.space_group_name_H-M   'P 1'
#
loop_
_entity.id
_entity.type
_entity.pdbx_description
1 polymer ?
#
loop_
_entity_poly.entity_id
_entity_poly.type
_entity_poly.pdbx_seq_one_letter_code
_entity_poly.pdbx_strand_id
1 'polypeptide(L)'
;DVAAAAGDSAVEETARRIRYARLEHAAHGAKIAVAHNADDNLETMLFHLVRGTGAKGLTGIPPVRGRIIRPLIEVERREIEAFLRARGQDFVTDSTNADTVYTRNRIRREVVPVLRKLNPQAAQAAARLSRQLRQDETCLQSYAQTCVQLCEVGNGAWKIQPLREAAPAVRSRALRLMLENADMPLKDVTA
;
A
#
# COMPACT_ATOMS: atom_id res chain seq x y z
N ASP A 1 -10.67 2.98 26.86
CA ASP A 1 -11.69 2.09 26.25
C ASP A 1 -11.94 2.54 24.82
N VAL A 2 -11.22 1.91 23.87
CA VAL A 2 -11.20 2.30 22.44
C VAL A 2 -12.48 1.81 21.72
N ALA A 3 -13.17 0.82 22.30
CA ALA A 3 -14.33 0.16 21.69
C ALA A 3 -15.62 1.01 21.75
N ALA A 4 -15.70 1.99 22.65
CA ALA A 4 -16.93 2.75 22.89
C ALA A 4 -17.12 3.98 21.97
N ALA A 5 -16.11 4.36 21.16
CA ALA A 5 -16.11 5.66 20.47
C ALA A 5 -16.21 5.59 18.94
N ALA A 6 -16.24 4.41 18.31
CA ALA A 6 -16.19 4.32 16.85
C ALA A 6 -16.91 3.06 16.35
N GLY A 7 -17.64 3.14 15.24
CA GLY A 7 -18.15 1.97 14.52
C GLY A 7 -16.99 1.05 14.11
N ASP A 8 -17.26 -0.24 13.87
CA ASP A 8 -16.25 -1.32 13.75
C ASP A 8 -15.04 -1.04 12.83
N SER A 9 -15.21 -0.33 11.72
CA SER A 9 -14.09 0.04 10.83
C SER A 9 -13.17 1.11 11.44
N ALA A 10 -13.70 1.97 12.29
CA ALA A 10 -12.96 3.02 12.98
C ALA A 10 -12.19 2.45 14.19
N VAL A 11 -12.65 1.34 14.77
CA VAL A 11 -11.94 0.63 15.86
C VAL A 11 -10.64 0.01 15.34
N GLU A 12 -10.66 -0.65 14.19
CA GLU A 12 -9.45 -1.26 13.59
C GLU A 12 -8.42 -0.20 13.22
N GLU A 13 -8.86 0.90 12.57
CA GLU A 13 -7.97 2.01 12.21
C GLU A 13 -7.38 2.69 13.46
N THR A 14 -8.19 2.88 14.50
CA THR A 14 -7.74 3.46 15.76
C THR A 14 -6.77 2.54 16.49
N ALA A 15 -7.04 1.25 16.57
CA ALA A 15 -6.13 0.26 17.15
C ALA A 15 -4.81 0.18 16.37
N ARG A 16 -4.88 0.24 15.04
CA ARG A 16 -3.70 0.32 14.16
C ARG A 16 -2.87 1.58 14.45
N ARG A 17 -3.51 2.75 14.53
CA ARG A 17 -2.85 4.03 14.84
C ARG A 17 -2.14 3.99 16.19
N ILE A 18 -2.81 3.51 17.24
CA ILE A 18 -2.22 3.38 18.59
C ILE A 18 -1.03 2.43 18.57
N ARG A 19 -1.15 1.28 17.90
CA ARG A 19 -0.06 0.31 17.78
C ARG A 19 1.17 0.92 17.10
N TYR A 20 0.99 1.64 15.99
CA TYR A 20 2.10 2.29 15.29
C TYR A 20 2.74 3.40 16.12
N ALA A 21 1.94 4.23 16.81
CA ALA A 21 2.45 5.27 17.69
C ALA A 21 3.32 4.69 18.82
N ARG A 22 2.89 3.57 19.43
CA ARG A 22 3.70 2.86 20.45
C ARG A 22 4.99 2.27 19.88
N LEU A 23 4.93 1.67 18.68
CA LEU A 23 6.12 1.14 18.01
C LEU A 23 7.11 2.27 17.66
N GLU A 24 6.63 3.40 17.17
CA GLU A 24 7.47 4.58 16.87
C GLU A 24 8.12 5.13 18.12
N HIS A 25 7.38 5.22 19.23
CA HIS A 25 7.93 5.64 20.52
C HIS A 25 9.03 4.67 21.00
N ALA A 26 8.76 3.36 20.99
CA ALA A 26 9.70 2.34 21.43
C ALA A 26 10.94 2.21 20.52
N ALA A 27 10.83 2.58 19.25
CA ALA A 27 11.92 2.44 18.28
C ALA A 27 13.06 3.47 18.46
N HIS A 28 12.87 4.55 19.25
CA HIS A 28 13.89 5.56 19.52
C HIS A 28 14.73 6.01 18.30
N GLY A 29 14.09 6.17 17.14
CA GLY A 29 14.81 6.52 15.91
C GLY A 29 15.18 5.32 15.01
N ALA A 30 15.15 4.08 15.48
CA ALA A 30 15.46 2.88 14.70
C ALA A 30 14.36 2.56 13.64
N LYS A 31 14.66 1.66 12.70
CA LYS A 31 13.69 1.10 11.77
C LYS A 31 12.76 0.13 12.50
N ILE A 32 11.50 0.10 12.09
CA ILE A 32 10.46 -0.78 12.62
C ILE A 32 10.18 -1.86 11.58
N ALA A 33 10.56 -3.10 11.85
CA ALA A 33 10.23 -4.23 11.01
C ALA A 33 8.81 -4.75 11.32
N VAL A 34 7.97 -4.90 10.30
CA VAL A 34 6.63 -5.48 10.41
C VAL A 34 6.48 -6.69 9.49
N ALA A 35 5.74 -7.70 9.93
CA ALA A 35 5.66 -9.02 9.32
C ALA A 35 4.62 -9.14 8.19
N HIS A 36 4.32 -8.05 7.45
CA HIS A 36 3.52 -8.18 6.24
C HIS A 36 4.24 -9.04 5.22
N ASN A 37 3.50 -9.92 4.55
CA ASN A 37 4.01 -10.94 3.65
C ASN A 37 3.34 -10.85 2.25
N ALA A 38 3.69 -11.76 1.33
CA ALA A 38 3.16 -11.76 -0.04
C ALA A 38 1.64 -12.00 -0.08
N ASP A 39 1.08 -12.76 0.86
CA ASP A 39 -0.37 -12.96 0.96
C ASP A 39 -1.09 -11.68 1.35
N ASP A 40 -0.57 -10.94 2.33
CA ASP A 40 -1.13 -9.65 2.74
C ASP A 40 -1.07 -8.62 1.59
N ASN A 41 0.00 -8.71 0.76
CA ASN A 41 0.15 -7.86 -0.41
C ASN A 41 -0.90 -8.19 -1.49
N LEU A 42 -1.11 -9.48 -1.80
CA LEU A 42 -2.17 -9.94 -2.71
C LEU A 42 -3.55 -9.45 -2.24
N GLU A 43 -3.89 -9.66 -0.96
CA GLU A 43 -5.14 -9.20 -0.38
C GLU A 43 -5.34 -7.68 -0.54
N THR A 44 -4.28 -6.91 -0.32
CA THR A 44 -4.30 -5.45 -0.45
C THR A 44 -4.49 -5.01 -1.91
N MET A 45 -3.82 -5.67 -2.86
CA MET A 45 -3.99 -5.39 -4.29
C MET A 45 -5.43 -5.67 -4.74
N LEU A 46 -5.99 -6.81 -4.34
CA LEU A 46 -7.38 -7.19 -4.63
C LEU A 46 -8.38 -6.19 -4.00
N PHE A 47 -8.14 -5.81 -2.75
CA PHE A 47 -8.97 -4.81 -2.07
C PHE A 47 -8.98 -3.47 -2.80
N HIS A 48 -7.83 -3.00 -3.26
CA HIS A 48 -7.75 -1.77 -4.05
C HIS A 48 -8.41 -1.93 -5.42
N LEU A 49 -8.23 -3.07 -6.08
CA LEU A 49 -8.85 -3.36 -7.38
C LEU A 49 -10.37 -3.29 -7.30
N VAL A 50 -10.97 -3.94 -6.29
CA VAL A 50 -12.44 -3.93 -6.06
C VAL A 50 -12.96 -2.51 -5.80
N ARG A 51 -12.13 -1.62 -5.25
CA ARG A 51 -12.48 -0.22 -4.98
C ARG A 51 -12.25 0.72 -6.16
N GLY A 52 -11.79 0.23 -7.30
CA GLY A 52 -11.58 1.04 -8.49
C GLY A 52 -10.33 1.93 -8.39
N THR A 53 -9.18 1.33 -8.13
CA THR A 53 -7.90 2.06 -8.04
C THR A 53 -7.20 2.17 -9.38
N GLY A 54 -6.36 3.21 -9.57
CA GLY A 54 -5.37 3.27 -10.63
C GLY A 54 -4.11 2.42 -10.34
N ALA A 55 -3.13 2.46 -11.25
CA ALA A 55 -1.87 1.70 -11.15
C ALA A 55 -1.15 1.89 -9.80
N LYS A 56 -1.14 3.10 -9.25
CA LYS A 56 -0.55 3.42 -7.94
C LYS A 56 -1.13 2.57 -6.81
N GLY A 57 -2.44 2.34 -6.76
CA GLY A 57 -3.04 1.49 -5.72
C GLY A 57 -2.73 0.00 -5.91
N LEU A 58 -2.50 -0.45 -7.16
CA LEU A 58 -2.08 -1.81 -7.46
C LEU A 58 -0.60 -2.08 -7.15
N THR A 59 0.20 -1.07 -6.78
CA THR A 59 1.54 -1.29 -6.24
C THR A 59 1.53 -2.05 -4.91
N GLY A 60 0.36 -2.19 -4.28
CA GLY A 60 0.15 -2.94 -3.05
C GLY A 60 0.81 -2.30 -1.82
N ILE A 61 1.29 -3.14 -0.92
CA ILE A 61 1.96 -2.70 0.31
C ILE A 61 3.41 -2.34 -0.01
N PRO A 62 3.87 -1.09 0.25
CA PRO A 62 5.26 -0.71 -0.02
C PRO A 62 6.22 -1.43 0.92
N PRO A 63 7.40 -1.93 0.42
CA PRO A 63 8.41 -2.59 1.26
C PRO A 63 8.99 -1.67 2.33
N VAL A 64 9.07 -0.38 2.02
CA VAL A 64 9.53 0.66 2.94
C VAL A 64 8.57 1.85 2.92
N ARG A 65 8.23 2.36 4.10
CA ARG A 65 7.45 3.60 4.26
C ARG A 65 7.97 4.35 5.48
N GLY A 66 8.76 5.39 5.24
CA GLY A 66 9.45 6.09 6.29
C GLY A 66 10.38 5.12 7.05
N ARG A 67 10.19 4.97 8.36
CA ARG A 67 10.97 4.06 9.21
C ARG A 67 10.45 2.62 9.25
N ILE A 68 9.27 2.37 8.68
CA ILE A 68 8.66 1.03 8.63
C ILE A 68 9.25 0.26 7.46
N ILE A 69 9.80 -0.91 7.74
CA ILE A 69 10.31 -1.87 6.74
C ILE A 69 9.51 -3.18 6.79
N ARG A 70 9.40 -3.87 5.67
CA ARG A 70 8.66 -5.14 5.53
C ARG A 70 9.54 -6.21 4.88
N PRO A 71 10.43 -6.82 5.64
CA PRO A 71 11.41 -7.77 5.08
C PRO A 71 10.76 -8.99 4.41
N LEU A 72 9.55 -9.37 4.84
CA LEU A 72 8.84 -10.57 4.38
C LEU A 72 7.82 -10.29 3.27
N ILE A 73 7.79 -9.08 2.68
CA ILE A 73 6.73 -8.67 1.75
C ILE A 73 6.64 -9.51 0.47
N GLU A 74 7.71 -10.18 0.10
CA GLU A 74 7.78 -11.07 -1.06
C GLU A 74 7.79 -12.56 -0.70
N VAL A 75 7.72 -12.90 0.60
CA VAL A 75 7.70 -14.28 1.11
C VAL A 75 6.25 -14.70 1.38
N GLU A 76 5.86 -15.89 0.95
CA GLU A 76 4.52 -16.40 1.22
C GLU A 76 4.38 -16.88 2.68
N ARG A 77 3.17 -16.79 3.22
CA ARG A 77 2.86 -17.28 4.57
C ARG A 77 3.27 -18.73 4.78
N ARG A 78 3.02 -19.60 3.79
CA ARG A 78 3.38 -21.04 3.86
C ARG A 78 4.89 -21.27 4.02
N GLU A 79 5.73 -20.41 3.41
CA GLU A 79 7.19 -20.49 3.50
C GLU A 79 7.64 -20.07 4.91
N ILE A 80 7.02 -19.01 5.45
CA ILE A 80 7.27 -18.53 6.82
C ILE A 80 6.89 -19.62 7.84
N GLU A 81 5.72 -20.24 7.70
CA GLU A 81 5.26 -21.30 8.58
C GLU A 81 6.16 -22.56 8.48
N ALA A 82 6.57 -22.94 7.26
CA ALA A 82 7.50 -24.05 7.07
C ALA A 82 8.86 -23.78 7.74
N PHE A 83 9.38 -22.56 7.62
CA PHE A 83 10.61 -22.15 8.30
C PHE A 83 10.49 -22.22 9.83
N LEU A 84 9.38 -21.70 10.39
CA LEU A 84 9.15 -21.73 11.84
C LEU A 84 9.05 -23.17 12.36
N ARG A 85 8.31 -24.04 11.66
CA ARG A 85 8.24 -25.48 12.02
C ARG A 85 9.62 -26.15 11.97
N ALA A 86 10.42 -25.89 10.93
CA ALA A 86 11.77 -26.42 10.82
C ALA A 86 12.71 -25.96 11.96
N ARG A 87 12.41 -24.81 12.56
CA ARG A 87 13.13 -24.24 13.71
C ARG A 87 12.56 -24.67 15.06
N GLY A 88 11.45 -25.43 15.09
CA GLY A 88 10.74 -25.77 16.32
C GLY A 88 10.17 -24.53 17.04
N GLN A 89 9.91 -23.46 16.30
CA GLN A 89 9.38 -22.22 16.84
C GLN A 89 7.85 -22.22 16.77
N ASP A 90 7.20 -22.15 17.93
CA ASP A 90 5.75 -22.02 18.01
C ASP A 90 5.27 -20.67 17.50
N PHE A 91 4.11 -20.66 16.88
CA PHE A 91 3.43 -19.44 16.44
C PHE A 91 1.93 -19.52 16.70
N VAL A 92 1.34 -18.37 16.99
CA VAL A 92 -0.10 -18.25 17.28
C VAL A 92 -0.86 -18.03 15.97
N THR A 93 -1.89 -18.82 15.75
CA THR A 93 -2.88 -18.56 14.70
C THR A 93 -3.99 -17.70 15.29
N ASP A 94 -4.09 -16.45 14.86
CA ASP A 94 -5.12 -15.51 15.35
C ASP A 94 -6.51 -15.97 14.88
N SER A 95 -7.37 -16.34 15.84
CA SER A 95 -8.74 -16.79 15.58
C SER A 95 -9.72 -15.65 15.29
N THR A 96 -9.36 -14.38 15.59
CA THR A 96 -10.22 -13.21 15.34
C THR A 96 -10.35 -12.87 13.85
N ASN A 97 -9.59 -13.53 12.98
CA ASN A 97 -9.77 -13.49 11.52
C ASN A 97 -11.08 -14.14 11.03
N ALA A 98 -11.98 -14.51 11.95
CA ALA A 98 -13.23 -15.22 11.63
C ALA A 98 -14.33 -14.32 11.05
N ASP A 99 -14.28 -13.02 11.28
CA ASP A 99 -15.35 -12.10 10.92
C ASP A 99 -15.32 -11.71 9.43
N THR A 100 -16.35 -12.12 8.67
CA THR A 100 -16.48 -11.88 7.23
C THR A 100 -17.16 -10.54 6.89
N VAL A 101 -17.54 -9.75 7.90
CA VAL A 101 -18.22 -8.45 7.73
C VAL A 101 -17.33 -7.47 6.95
N TYR A 102 -16.02 -7.59 7.08
CA TYR A 102 -15.07 -6.72 6.39
C TYR A 102 -14.70 -7.24 5.00
N THR A 103 -14.75 -6.37 4.00
CA THR A 103 -14.38 -6.68 2.60
C THR A 103 -13.02 -7.38 2.50
N ARG A 104 -12.05 -7.04 3.34
CA ARG A 104 -10.73 -7.66 3.35
C ARG A 104 -10.77 -9.13 3.80
N ASN A 105 -11.57 -9.44 4.83
CA ASN A 105 -11.77 -10.80 5.29
C ASN A 105 -12.51 -11.66 4.25
N ARG A 106 -13.47 -11.08 3.53
CA ARG A 106 -14.14 -11.75 2.41
C ARG A 106 -13.17 -12.04 1.26
N ILE A 107 -12.31 -11.10 0.91
CA ILE A 107 -11.27 -11.33 -0.10
C ILE A 107 -10.37 -12.50 0.31
N ARG A 108 -9.89 -12.51 1.55
CA ARG A 108 -9.03 -13.58 2.11
C ARG A 108 -9.70 -14.95 2.08
N ARG A 109 -10.99 -15.04 2.39
CA ARG A 109 -11.71 -16.31 2.58
C ARG A 109 -12.40 -16.84 1.33
N GLU A 110 -12.88 -15.94 0.49
CA GLU A 110 -13.70 -16.28 -0.67
C GLU A 110 -12.90 -16.15 -1.97
N VAL A 111 -12.13 -15.08 -2.17
CA VAL A 111 -11.46 -14.78 -3.44
C VAL A 111 -10.07 -15.41 -3.53
N VAL A 112 -9.23 -15.23 -2.51
CA VAL A 112 -7.85 -15.76 -2.52
C VAL A 112 -7.81 -17.29 -2.69
N PRO A 113 -8.68 -18.10 -2.04
CA PRO A 113 -8.69 -19.55 -2.27
C PRO A 113 -9.04 -19.93 -3.71
N VAL A 114 -9.95 -19.21 -4.36
CA VAL A 114 -10.30 -19.42 -5.79
C VAL A 114 -9.10 -19.12 -6.68
N LEU A 115 -8.44 -17.97 -6.46
CA LEU A 115 -7.22 -17.61 -7.21
C LEU A 115 -6.12 -18.65 -7.03
N ARG A 116 -5.93 -19.19 -5.83
CA ARG A 116 -4.92 -20.24 -5.56
C ARG A 116 -5.25 -21.58 -6.19
N LYS A 117 -6.53 -21.91 -6.37
CA LYS A 117 -6.94 -23.09 -7.16
C LYS A 117 -6.57 -22.96 -8.63
N LEU A 118 -6.70 -21.75 -9.19
CA LEU A 118 -6.33 -21.44 -10.58
C LEU A 118 -4.81 -21.31 -10.75
N ASN A 119 -4.16 -20.67 -9.78
CA ASN A 119 -2.70 -20.49 -9.76
C ASN A 119 -2.18 -20.61 -8.31
N PRO A 120 -1.57 -21.74 -7.93
CA PRO A 120 -0.98 -21.93 -6.59
C PRO A 120 0.06 -20.87 -6.21
N GLN A 121 0.66 -20.19 -7.21
CA GLN A 121 1.65 -19.13 -7.03
C GLN A 121 1.05 -17.72 -7.15
N ALA A 122 -0.26 -17.55 -6.95
CA ALA A 122 -0.95 -16.26 -7.11
C ALA A 122 -0.33 -15.13 -6.25
N ALA A 123 0.09 -15.42 -5.01
CA ALA A 123 0.72 -14.44 -4.14
C ALA A 123 2.10 -14.00 -4.67
N GLN A 124 2.90 -14.93 -5.17
CA GLN A 124 4.20 -14.62 -5.80
C GLN A 124 4.01 -13.85 -7.12
N ALA A 125 3.01 -14.21 -7.92
CA ALA A 125 2.67 -13.47 -9.14
C ALA A 125 2.26 -12.03 -8.83
N ALA A 126 1.44 -11.82 -7.81
CA ALA A 126 1.06 -10.51 -7.31
C ALA A 126 2.27 -9.71 -6.77
N ALA A 127 3.19 -10.36 -6.05
CA ALA A 127 4.41 -9.72 -5.55
C ALA A 127 5.31 -9.24 -6.71
N ARG A 128 5.48 -10.06 -7.76
CA ARG A 128 6.22 -9.68 -8.98
C ARG A 128 5.56 -8.48 -9.67
N LEU A 129 4.25 -8.53 -9.90
CA LEU A 129 3.49 -7.43 -10.52
C LEU A 129 3.60 -6.15 -9.68
N SER A 130 3.42 -6.25 -8.38
CA SER A 130 3.53 -5.14 -7.43
C SER A 130 4.92 -4.46 -7.52
N ARG A 131 5.99 -5.26 -7.61
CA ARG A 131 7.37 -4.74 -7.77
C ARG A 131 7.53 -4.00 -9.09
N GLN A 132 7.06 -4.56 -10.20
CA GLN A 132 7.10 -3.92 -11.51
C GLN A 132 6.32 -2.61 -11.52
N LEU A 133 5.08 -2.61 -11.05
CA LEU A 133 4.26 -1.40 -10.96
C LEU A 133 4.90 -0.31 -10.09
N ARG A 134 5.63 -0.68 -9.02
CA ARG A 134 6.38 0.30 -8.22
C ARG A 134 7.53 0.94 -9.00
N GLN A 135 8.24 0.16 -9.83
CA GLN A 135 9.30 0.71 -10.68
C GLN A 135 8.73 1.67 -11.71
N ASP A 136 7.64 1.28 -12.39
CA ASP A 136 6.94 2.12 -13.37
C ASP A 136 6.41 3.41 -12.71
N GLU A 137 5.79 3.31 -11.53
CA GLU A 137 5.29 4.47 -10.79
C GLU A 137 6.42 5.39 -10.35
N THR A 138 7.57 4.86 -9.92
CA THR A 138 8.74 5.66 -9.56
C THR A 138 9.27 6.43 -10.78
N CYS A 139 9.34 5.79 -11.94
CA CYS A 139 9.76 6.41 -13.19
C CYS A 139 8.80 7.54 -13.60
N LEU A 140 7.48 7.26 -13.62
CA LEU A 140 6.47 8.26 -13.97
C LEU A 140 6.44 9.42 -12.99
N GLN A 141 6.64 9.16 -11.70
CA GLN A 141 6.73 10.18 -10.65
C GLN A 141 7.94 11.09 -10.85
N SER A 142 9.10 10.54 -11.25
CA SER A 142 10.29 11.33 -11.58
C SER A 142 10.04 12.27 -12.78
N TYR A 143 9.43 11.76 -13.85
CA TYR A 143 9.04 12.62 -14.98
C TYR A 143 8.03 13.70 -14.59
N ALA A 144 7.08 13.37 -13.71
CA ALA A 144 6.12 14.35 -13.20
C ALA A 144 6.79 15.46 -12.37
N GLN A 145 7.76 15.11 -11.53
CA GLN A 145 8.56 16.08 -10.77
C GLN A 145 9.34 17.00 -11.71
N THR A 146 9.99 16.45 -12.74
CA THR A 146 10.68 17.27 -13.76
C THR A 146 9.70 18.21 -14.48
N CYS A 147 8.53 17.71 -14.85
CA CYS A 147 7.49 18.52 -15.47
C CYS A 147 7.05 19.68 -14.57
N VAL A 148 6.85 19.43 -13.26
CA VAL A 148 6.52 20.47 -12.27
C VAL A 148 7.63 21.52 -12.22
N GLN A 149 8.90 21.11 -12.14
CA GLN A 149 10.05 22.04 -12.14
C GLN A 149 10.10 22.92 -13.39
N LEU A 150 9.81 22.36 -14.57
CA LEU A 150 9.75 23.12 -15.83
C LEU A 150 8.57 24.10 -15.88
N CYS A 151 7.50 23.81 -15.14
CA CYS A 151 6.34 24.70 -15.05
C CYS A 151 6.58 25.88 -14.09
N GLU A 152 7.42 25.72 -13.08
CA GLU A 152 7.59 26.69 -12.00
C GLU A 152 8.29 27.97 -12.48
N VAL A 153 7.67 29.15 -12.23
CA VAL A 153 8.21 30.48 -12.61
C VAL A 153 8.50 31.33 -11.39
N GLY A 154 8.21 30.82 -10.19
CA GLY A 154 8.27 31.58 -8.93
C GLY A 154 6.98 32.31 -8.62
N ASN A 155 6.88 32.84 -7.38
CA ASN A 155 5.71 33.60 -6.88
C ASN A 155 4.35 32.86 -7.06
N GLY A 156 4.31 31.54 -7.04
CA GLY A 156 3.07 30.78 -7.21
C GLY A 156 2.52 30.76 -8.65
N ALA A 157 3.27 31.27 -9.62
CA ALA A 157 2.89 31.24 -11.03
C ALA A 157 3.48 30.02 -11.76
N TRP A 158 2.72 29.52 -12.74
CA TRP A 158 3.07 28.29 -13.46
C TRP A 158 2.93 28.48 -14.97
N LYS A 159 3.92 28.02 -15.74
CA LYS A 159 3.82 27.88 -17.20
C LYS A 159 2.96 26.66 -17.53
N ILE A 160 1.98 26.83 -18.41
CA ILE A 160 1.08 25.73 -18.80
C ILE A 160 1.70 24.85 -19.91
N GLN A 161 2.63 25.42 -20.69
CA GLN A 161 3.16 24.73 -21.90
C GLN A 161 3.79 23.35 -21.58
N PRO A 162 4.67 23.19 -20.55
CA PRO A 162 5.23 21.88 -20.25
C PRO A 162 4.16 20.83 -19.86
N LEU A 163 3.08 21.27 -19.20
CA LEU A 163 1.95 20.38 -18.88
C LEU A 163 1.18 19.94 -20.13
N ARG A 164 1.00 20.83 -21.11
CA ARG A 164 0.31 20.50 -22.36
C ARG A 164 1.09 19.48 -23.19
N GLU A 165 2.41 19.60 -23.21
CA GLU A 165 3.33 18.74 -23.97
C GLU A 165 3.58 17.39 -23.27
N ALA A 166 3.37 17.31 -21.95
CA ALA A 166 3.58 16.09 -21.19
C ALA A 166 2.58 14.99 -21.57
N ALA A 167 3.07 13.75 -21.61
CA ALA A 167 2.22 12.57 -21.77
C ALA A 167 1.13 12.52 -20.71
N PRO A 168 -0.10 12.03 -21.01
CA PRO A 168 -1.23 12.07 -20.09
C PRO A 168 -0.91 11.50 -18.69
N ALA A 169 -0.17 10.38 -18.64
CA ALA A 169 0.22 9.75 -17.37
C ALA A 169 1.18 10.61 -16.52
N VAL A 170 2.02 11.42 -17.15
CA VAL A 170 2.94 12.38 -16.49
C VAL A 170 2.16 13.60 -16.06
N ARG A 171 1.32 14.14 -16.94
CA ARG A 171 0.51 15.34 -16.71
C ARG A 171 -0.41 15.20 -15.51
N SER A 172 -1.15 14.11 -15.40
CA SER A 172 -2.04 13.88 -14.27
C SER A 172 -1.30 13.80 -12.93
N ARG A 173 -0.09 13.20 -12.92
CA ARG A 173 0.78 13.16 -11.73
C ARG A 173 1.37 14.54 -11.40
N ALA A 174 1.82 15.29 -12.42
CA ALA A 174 2.34 16.64 -12.23
C ALA A 174 1.29 17.58 -11.63
N LEU A 175 0.07 17.55 -12.16
CA LEU A 175 -1.05 18.34 -11.60
C LEU A 175 -1.32 17.97 -10.14
N ARG A 176 -1.29 16.68 -9.80
CA ARG A 176 -1.48 16.23 -8.42
C ARG A 176 -0.37 16.71 -7.50
N LEU A 177 0.90 16.66 -7.95
CA LEU A 177 2.04 17.22 -7.20
C LEU A 177 1.91 18.73 -6.99
N MET A 178 1.46 19.47 -8.01
CA MET A 178 1.24 20.91 -7.89
C MET A 178 0.16 21.23 -6.85
N LEU A 179 -0.93 20.47 -6.82
CA LEU A 179 -1.99 20.62 -5.81
C LEU A 179 -1.49 20.26 -4.40
N GLU A 180 -0.72 19.15 -4.26
CA GLU A 180 -0.09 18.76 -3.00
C GLU A 180 0.85 19.85 -2.47
N ASN A 181 1.68 20.44 -3.35
CA ASN A 181 2.59 21.53 -2.98
C ASN A 181 1.87 22.83 -2.60
N ALA A 182 0.63 23.02 -3.07
CA ALA A 182 -0.22 24.15 -2.72
C ALA A 182 -1.13 23.89 -1.52
N ASP A 183 -0.91 22.79 -0.78
CA ASP A 183 -1.75 22.33 0.34
C ASP A 183 -3.25 22.20 -0.02
N MET A 184 -3.57 21.96 -1.29
CA MET A 184 -4.94 21.78 -1.74
C MET A 184 -5.43 20.34 -1.50
N PRO A 185 -6.68 20.16 -1.05
CA PRO A 185 -7.23 18.82 -0.81
C PRO A 185 -7.34 18.05 -2.14
N LEU A 186 -6.78 16.83 -2.16
CA LEU A 186 -6.86 15.94 -3.31
C LEU A 186 -8.16 15.09 -3.34
N LYS A 187 -9.07 15.32 -2.41
CA LYS A 187 -10.36 14.65 -2.37
C LYS A 187 -11.13 15.06 -3.64
N ASP A 188 -11.57 14.08 -4.41
CA ASP A 188 -12.30 14.24 -5.68
C ASP A 188 -11.45 14.64 -6.92
N VAL A 189 -10.12 14.69 -6.80
CA VAL A 189 -9.24 14.79 -7.98
C VAL A 189 -9.10 13.40 -8.61
N THR A 190 -9.98 13.10 -9.57
CA THR A 190 -9.88 11.90 -10.42
C THR A 190 -8.79 12.10 -11.48
N ALA A 191 -8.08 11.01 -11.82
CA ALA A 191 -7.09 11.02 -12.88
C ALA A 191 -7.75 10.99 -14.26
#